data_c72525c4e5727aa6b2f11d4098e1599f
#
_entry.id   c72525c4e5727aa6b2f11d4098e1599f
#
_cell.length_a   1.000
_cell.length_b   1.000
_cell.length_c   1.000
_cell.angle_alpha   90.00
_cell.angle_beta   90.00
_cell.angle_gamma   90.00
#
_symmetry.space_group_name_H-M   'P 1'
#
loop_
_entity.id
_entity.type
_entity.pdbx_description
1 polymer ?
#
loop_
_entity_poly.entity_id
_entity_poly.type
_entity_poly.pdbx_seq_one_letter_code
_entity_poly.pdbx_strand_id
1 'polypeptide(L)'
;APSDVLTVMSMAMFVDKEMVLDTYGGMMERDYLGSFETSSKDLSNLSLIALYKLHQDPKNRTHLHFGLMKNIGKNDSTDEVLTPMNMVTNMTLPYGMQSSDRASRLIIGTTNVSALGQYSVGAQALFSTAISKDDWSFGDYWDLNTWLQKDYNEDLSLSARIHFKSQKKIEGRDTTIMAPVQTANPLNYGGQTIDLSFGANLALDLFGTKNKKLGVEIILPLQHNLRGLQMKRKWSLVAGYTVSF
;
A
#
# COMPACT_ATOMS: atom_id res chain seq x y z
N ALA A 1 20.74 -0.22 -15.75
CA ALA A 1 19.54 0.15 -16.55
C ALA A 1 19.69 -0.39 -17.97
N PRO A 2 18.60 -0.80 -18.66
CA PRO A 2 18.67 -1.30 -20.05
C PRO A 2 19.10 -0.23 -21.05
N SER A 3 18.94 1.03 -20.73
CA SER A 3 19.44 2.18 -21.52
C SER A 3 19.44 3.44 -20.65
N ASP A 4 20.04 4.52 -21.18
CA ASP A 4 20.00 5.84 -20.52
C ASP A 4 18.59 6.46 -20.49
N VAL A 5 17.65 5.86 -21.20
CA VAL A 5 16.27 6.37 -21.36
C VAL A 5 15.25 5.50 -20.62
N LEU A 6 15.57 4.21 -20.42
CA LEU A 6 14.63 3.23 -19.85
C LEU A 6 15.25 2.56 -18.61
N THR A 7 14.53 2.63 -17.50
CA THR A 7 14.81 1.85 -16.28
C THR A 7 13.67 0.86 -16.06
N VAL A 8 14.00 -0.38 -15.75
CA VAL A 8 13.01 -1.41 -15.39
C VAL A 8 13.19 -1.75 -13.92
N MET A 9 12.09 -1.72 -13.18
CA MET A 9 12.02 -2.07 -11.77
C MET A 9 11.13 -3.30 -11.60
N SER A 10 11.57 -4.26 -10.81
CA SER A 10 10.73 -5.36 -10.34
C SER A 10 10.58 -5.27 -8.82
N MET A 11 9.39 -5.54 -8.32
CA MET A 11 9.09 -5.54 -6.89
C MET A 11 8.27 -6.78 -6.55
N ALA A 12 8.52 -7.33 -5.37
CA ALA A 12 7.72 -8.36 -4.74
C ALA A 12 7.25 -7.83 -3.38
N MET A 13 5.99 -8.03 -3.05
CA MET A 13 5.40 -7.58 -1.79
C MET A 13 4.96 -8.77 -0.97
N PHE A 14 5.53 -8.90 0.20
CA PHE A 14 5.12 -9.85 1.22
C PHE A 14 4.27 -9.13 2.26
N VAL A 15 3.20 -9.76 2.72
CA VAL A 15 2.31 -9.21 3.75
C VAL A 15 2.20 -10.18 4.92
N ASP A 16 2.13 -9.63 6.11
CA ASP A 16 1.84 -10.30 7.36
C ASP A 16 0.81 -9.45 8.10
N LYS A 17 -0.38 -9.97 8.31
CA LYS A 17 -1.54 -9.25 8.83
C LYS A 17 -2.07 -9.96 10.04
N GLU A 18 -2.33 -9.20 11.08
CA GLU A 18 -2.97 -9.65 12.31
C GLU A 18 -4.14 -8.72 12.62
N MET A 19 -5.20 -9.26 13.15
CA MET A 19 -6.39 -8.51 13.55
C MET A 19 -6.99 -9.12 14.81
N VAL A 20 -7.15 -8.29 15.83
CA VAL A 20 -7.87 -8.65 17.06
C VAL A 20 -9.30 -8.14 16.96
N LEU A 21 -10.26 -9.00 17.26
CA LEU A 21 -11.68 -8.71 17.24
C LEU A 21 -12.34 -9.08 18.57
N ASP A 22 -13.29 -8.26 18.97
CA ASP A 22 -14.19 -8.55 20.09
C ASP A 22 -15.53 -9.05 19.55
N THR A 23 -16.04 -10.14 20.14
CA THR A 23 -17.34 -10.69 19.78
C THR A 23 -18.36 -10.38 20.85
N TYR A 24 -19.50 -9.95 20.39
CA TYR A 24 -20.69 -9.71 21.20
C TYR A 24 -21.83 -10.60 20.70
N GLY A 25 -22.64 -11.10 21.62
CA GLY A 25 -23.77 -11.98 21.32
C GLY A 25 -25.00 -11.58 22.15
N GLY A 26 -25.95 -12.53 22.27
CA GLY A 26 -27.18 -12.32 23.01
C GLY A 26 -28.17 -11.41 22.31
N MET A 27 -29.23 -10.99 23.05
CA MET A 27 -30.27 -10.14 22.52
C MET A 27 -29.71 -8.73 22.31
N MET A 28 -29.77 -8.21 21.08
CA MET A 28 -29.18 -6.91 20.64
C MET A 28 -27.65 -6.85 20.69
N GLU A 29 -26.93 -7.96 20.59
CA GLU A 29 -25.45 -8.04 20.56
C GLU A 29 -24.80 -7.26 21.73
N ARG A 30 -25.32 -7.41 22.95
CA ARG A 30 -24.84 -6.67 24.13
C ARG A 30 -23.92 -7.47 25.04
N ASP A 31 -23.96 -8.80 24.95
CA ASP A 31 -23.17 -9.65 25.82
C ASP A 31 -21.78 -9.86 25.22
N TYR A 32 -20.76 -9.41 25.90
CA TYR A 32 -19.38 -9.65 25.49
C TYR A 32 -19.05 -11.13 25.67
N LEU A 33 -18.65 -11.79 24.59
CA LEU A 33 -18.34 -13.22 24.56
C LEU A 33 -16.84 -13.51 24.63
N GLY A 34 -16.00 -12.58 24.21
CA GLY A 34 -14.56 -12.71 24.23
C GLY A 34 -13.89 -12.01 23.05
N SER A 35 -12.55 -12.02 23.11
CA SER A 35 -11.69 -11.57 22.01
C SER A 35 -11.07 -12.76 21.32
N PHE A 36 -10.80 -12.62 20.02
CA PHE A 36 -10.05 -13.59 19.24
C PHE A 36 -9.14 -12.86 18.25
N GLU A 37 -8.14 -13.55 17.78
CA GLU A 37 -7.17 -13.06 16.81
C GLU A 37 -7.27 -13.82 15.51
N THR A 38 -7.13 -13.14 14.40
CA THR A 38 -7.02 -13.73 13.06
C THR A 38 -5.76 -13.22 12.37
N SER A 39 -5.15 -14.07 11.56
CA SER A 39 -3.92 -13.75 10.86
C SER A 39 -3.94 -14.20 9.40
N SER A 40 -3.14 -13.54 8.57
CA SER A 40 -2.87 -13.99 7.21
C SER A 40 -1.49 -13.56 6.76
N LYS A 41 -0.77 -14.45 6.09
CA LYS A 41 0.61 -14.24 5.70
C LYS A 41 0.89 -14.86 4.35
N ASP A 42 1.41 -14.05 3.39
CA ASP A 42 1.72 -14.56 2.05
C ASP A 42 2.52 -13.54 1.22
N LEU A 43 3.05 -13.99 0.07
CA LEU A 43 3.55 -13.13 -0.98
C LEU A 43 2.35 -12.53 -1.75
N SER A 44 2.09 -11.23 -1.54
CA SER A 44 0.87 -10.58 -2.05
C SER A 44 0.90 -10.35 -3.55
N ASN A 45 1.96 -9.72 -4.05
CA ASN A 45 2.04 -9.38 -5.47
C ASN A 45 3.47 -9.34 -6.01
N LEU A 46 3.57 -9.43 -7.33
CA LEU A 46 4.75 -9.15 -8.12
C LEU A 46 4.45 -8.03 -9.10
N SER A 47 5.34 -7.07 -9.24
CA SER A 47 5.19 -5.99 -10.22
C SER A 47 6.45 -5.77 -11.04
N LEU A 48 6.24 -5.39 -12.30
CA LEU A 48 7.26 -4.97 -13.24
C LEU A 48 6.88 -3.59 -13.78
N ILE A 49 7.72 -2.61 -13.56
CA ILE A 49 7.45 -1.21 -13.92
C ILE A 49 8.60 -0.68 -14.78
N ALA A 50 8.28 -0.20 -15.95
CA ALA A 50 9.18 0.53 -16.84
C ALA A 50 9.06 2.03 -16.54
N LEU A 51 10.19 2.68 -16.30
CA LEU A 51 10.32 4.13 -16.15
C LEU A 51 10.98 4.66 -17.43
N TYR A 52 10.19 5.33 -18.26
CA TYR A 52 10.67 5.96 -19.48
C TYR A 52 11.01 7.43 -19.20
N LYS A 53 12.25 7.81 -19.45
CA LYS A 53 12.71 9.20 -19.29
C LYS A 53 12.15 10.06 -20.42
N LEU A 54 11.15 10.89 -20.09
CA LEU A 54 10.51 11.80 -21.03
C LEU A 54 11.33 13.07 -21.23
N HIS A 55 11.87 13.61 -20.13
CA HIS A 55 12.65 14.84 -20.13
C HIS A 55 13.69 14.81 -19.04
N GLN A 56 14.88 15.35 -19.33
CA GLN A 56 15.92 15.59 -18.33
C GLN A 56 16.76 16.80 -18.73
N ASP A 57 16.84 17.76 -17.85
CA ASP A 57 17.80 18.87 -17.87
C ASP A 57 18.53 18.90 -16.52
N PRO A 58 19.49 19.84 -16.29
CA PRO A 58 20.22 19.91 -15.02
C PRO A 58 19.36 20.12 -13.78
N LYS A 59 18.14 20.65 -13.94
CA LYS A 59 17.25 20.99 -12.83
C LYS A 59 16.02 20.08 -12.75
N ASN A 60 15.58 19.50 -13.88
CA ASN A 60 14.30 18.79 -13.95
C ASN A 60 14.47 17.38 -14.53
N ARG A 61 13.75 16.42 -13.97
CA ARG A 61 13.62 15.05 -14.50
C ARG A 61 12.17 14.66 -14.53
N THR A 62 11.70 14.22 -15.69
CA THR A 62 10.33 13.71 -15.86
C THR A 62 10.38 12.28 -16.39
N HIS A 63 9.67 11.37 -15.73
CA HIS A 63 9.54 9.97 -16.14
C HIS A 63 8.08 9.63 -16.32
N LEU A 64 7.80 8.82 -17.33
CA LEU A 64 6.54 8.09 -17.47
C LEU A 64 6.69 6.70 -16.84
N HIS A 65 5.64 6.24 -16.19
CA HIS A 65 5.54 4.92 -15.58
C HIS A 65 4.60 4.05 -16.39
N PHE A 66 5.04 2.85 -16.71
CA PHE A 66 4.23 1.83 -17.35
C PHE A 66 4.51 0.50 -16.65
N GLY A 67 3.51 -0.06 -15.99
CA GLY A 67 3.72 -1.24 -15.16
C GLY A 67 2.60 -2.24 -15.22
N LEU A 68 2.97 -3.49 -14.98
CA LEU A 68 2.06 -4.59 -14.74
C LEU A 68 2.31 -5.13 -13.34
N MET A 69 1.23 -5.36 -12.60
CA MET A 69 1.25 -6.01 -11.30
C MET A 69 0.34 -7.22 -11.34
N LYS A 70 0.85 -8.36 -10.89
CA LYS A 70 0.06 -9.57 -10.67
C LYS A 70 -0.05 -9.82 -9.17
N ASN A 71 -1.26 -9.80 -8.66
CA ASN A 71 -1.58 -10.22 -7.32
C ASN A 71 -1.64 -11.75 -7.29
N ILE A 72 -0.77 -12.38 -6.51
CA ILE A 72 -0.52 -13.83 -6.54
C ILE A 72 -0.81 -14.53 -5.22
N GLY A 73 -0.98 -13.76 -4.14
CA GLY A 73 -1.27 -14.27 -2.81
C GLY A 73 -2.65 -14.95 -2.73
N LYS A 74 -2.93 -15.55 -1.60
CA LYS A 74 -4.21 -16.20 -1.32
C LYS A 74 -5.33 -15.15 -1.23
N ASN A 75 -6.49 -15.50 -1.77
CA ASN A 75 -7.74 -14.75 -1.64
C ASN A 75 -8.84 -15.55 -0.91
N ASP A 76 -8.48 -16.71 -0.37
CA ASP A 76 -9.30 -17.68 0.34
C ASP A 76 -8.74 -18.01 1.73
N SER A 77 -7.95 -17.10 2.32
CA SER A 77 -7.40 -17.30 3.67
C SER A 77 -8.52 -17.45 4.69
N THR A 78 -8.39 -18.47 5.55
CA THR A 78 -9.34 -18.80 6.61
C THR A 78 -8.65 -18.78 7.97
N ASP A 79 -9.43 -18.55 9.03
CA ASP A 79 -8.94 -18.67 10.41
C ASP A 79 -10.11 -18.96 11.35
N GLU A 80 -9.82 -19.27 12.61
CA GLU A 80 -10.82 -19.50 13.65
C GLU A 80 -11.45 -18.17 14.10
N VAL A 81 -12.77 -18.12 14.03
CA VAL A 81 -13.57 -16.93 14.37
C VAL A 81 -14.54 -17.29 15.49
N LEU A 82 -14.52 -16.51 16.58
CA LEU A 82 -15.54 -16.58 17.61
C LEU A 82 -16.82 -15.87 17.13
N THR A 83 -17.87 -16.66 16.90
CA THR A 83 -19.13 -16.15 16.35
C THR A 83 -20.05 -15.57 17.45
N PRO A 84 -21.06 -14.74 17.10
CA PRO A 84 -22.07 -14.25 18.06
C PRO A 84 -22.91 -15.36 18.72
N MET A 85 -22.87 -16.59 18.21
CA MET A 85 -23.50 -17.77 18.82
C MET A 85 -22.60 -18.45 19.87
N ASN A 86 -21.49 -17.80 20.24
CA ASN A 86 -20.49 -18.35 21.18
C ASN A 86 -19.85 -19.68 20.70
N MET A 87 -19.62 -19.78 19.42
CA MET A 87 -18.96 -20.95 18.80
C MET A 87 -17.70 -20.49 18.06
N VAL A 88 -16.64 -21.25 18.17
CA VAL A 88 -15.43 -21.09 17.36
C VAL A 88 -15.60 -21.89 16.08
N THR A 89 -15.45 -21.23 14.94
CA THR A 89 -15.65 -21.84 13.62
C THR A 89 -14.59 -21.32 12.66
N ASN A 90 -14.03 -22.21 11.83
CA ASN A 90 -13.14 -21.79 10.75
C ASN A 90 -13.96 -21.08 9.66
N MET A 91 -13.59 -19.84 9.34
CA MET A 91 -14.30 -19.00 8.37
C MET A 91 -13.32 -18.32 7.41
N THR A 92 -13.77 -18.08 6.18
CA THR A 92 -13.02 -17.24 5.22
C THR A 92 -12.94 -15.82 5.75
N LEU A 93 -11.71 -15.31 5.84
CA LEU A 93 -11.43 -13.99 6.40
C LEU A 93 -11.97 -12.86 5.51
N PRO A 94 -12.31 -11.68 6.08
CA PRO A 94 -12.77 -10.53 5.34
C PRO A 94 -11.77 -10.06 4.28
N TYR A 95 -12.23 -9.33 3.26
CA TYR A 95 -11.42 -8.83 2.14
C TYR A 95 -10.13 -8.14 2.57
N GLY A 96 -10.16 -7.32 3.64
CA GLY A 96 -8.98 -6.63 4.15
C GLY A 96 -7.92 -7.56 4.74
N MET A 97 -8.31 -8.74 5.18
CA MET A 97 -7.41 -9.78 5.70
C MET A 97 -6.91 -10.73 4.62
N GLN A 98 -7.50 -10.75 3.43
CA GLN A 98 -6.95 -11.52 2.31
C GLN A 98 -5.59 -10.98 1.89
N SER A 99 -4.64 -11.87 1.59
CA SER A 99 -3.29 -11.48 1.17
C SER A 99 -3.28 -10.86 -0.22
N SER A 100 -4.28 -11.20 -1.05
CA SER A 100 -4.39 -10.76 -2.44
C SER A 100 -5.86 -10.75 -2.87
N ASP A 101 -6.14 -10.09 -4.01
CA ASP A 101 -7.39 -10.22 -4.77
C ASP A 101 -7.18 -11.01 -6.08
N ARG A 102 -5.96 -11.55 -6.28
CA ARG A 102 -5.49 -12.29 -7.46
C ARG A 102 -5.65 -11.55 -8.80
N ALA A 103 -6.04 -10.29 -8.78
CA ALA A 103 -6.19 -9.47 -9.97
C ALA A 103 -4.84 -9.23 -10.67
N SER A 104 -4.89 -9.07 -11.98
CA SER A 104 -3.79 -8.44 -12.72
C SER A 104 -4.12 -6.96 -12.90
N ARG A 105 -3.13 -6.07 -12.72
CA ARG A 105 -3.34 -4.63 -12.78
C ARG A 105 -2.38 -3.97 -13.75
N LEU A 106 -2.90 -3.01 -14.50
CA LEU A 106 -2.11 -2.04 -15.24
C LEU A 106 -1.84 -0.84 -14.32
N ILE A 107 -0.60 -0.35 -14.33
CA ILE A 107 -0.17 0.87 -13.64
C ILE A 107 0.38 1.83 -14.68
N ILE A 108 -0.16 3.04 -14.73
CA ILE A 108 0.35 4.12 -15.56
C ILE A 108 0.53 5.37 -14.72
N GLY A 109 1.49 6.20 -15.09
CA GLY A 109 1.69 7.45 -14.35
C GLY A 109 2.87 8.27 -14.82
N THR A 110 3.15 9.29 -14.05
CA THR A 110 4.27 10.20 -14.29
C THR A 110 4.86 10.67 -12.98
N THR A 111 6.16 10.95 -13.01
CA THR A 111 6.89 11.60 -11.92
C THR A 111 7.72 12.73 -12.49
N ASN A 112 7.65 13.89 -11.85
CA ASN A 112 8.56 15.00 -12.07
C ASN A 112 9.34 15.31 -10.79
N VAL A 113 10.62 15.57 -10.92
CA VAL A 113 11.48 16.02 -9.82
C VAL A 113 12.28 17.24 -10.30
N SER A 114 12.23 18.30 -9.52
CA SER A 114 12.95 19.55 -9.78
C SER A 114 13.95 19.85 -8.67
N ALA A 115 15.20 20.14 -9.06
CA ALA A 115 16.28 20.54 -8.16
C ALA A 115 16.29 22.06 -7.95
N LEU A 116 16.26 22.50 -6.70
CA LEU A 116 16.23 23.91 -6.28
C LEU A 116 17.33 24.18 -5.25
N GLY A 117 18.58 24.17 -5.71
CA GLY A 117 19.75 24.29 -4.84
C GLY A 117 19.91 23.04 -3.95
N GLN A 118 19.87 23.26 -2.63
CA GLN A 118 19.93 22.14 -1.65
C GLN A 118 18.56 21.43 -1.45
N TYR A 119 17.53 21.88 -2.14
CA TYR A 119 16.19 21.28 -2.08
C TYR A 119 15.89 20.57 -3.38
N SER A 120 15.07 19.52 -3.29
CA SER A 120 14.37 18.93 -4.42
C SER A 120 12.88 18.85 -4.14
N VAL A 121 12.10 19.18 -5.14
CA VAL A 121 10.63 19.09 -5.10
C VAL A 121 10.21 18.03 -6.11
N GLY A 122 9.35 17.13 -5.71
CA GLY A 122 8.82 16.11 -6.60
C GLY A 122 7.31 16.04 -6.56
N ALA A 123 6.75 15.62 -7.68
CA ALA A 123 5.33 15.30 -7.82
C ALA A 123 5.18 14.02 -8.63
N GLN A 124 4.26 13.17 -8.22
CA GLN A 124 3.94 11.91 -8.88
C GLN A 124 2.43 11.73 -8.95
N ALA A 125 1.97 11.24 -10.08
CA ALA A 125 0.59 10.78 -10.26
C ALA A 125 0.62 9.38 -10.83
N LEU A 126 -0.05 8.43 -10.18
CA LEU A 126 -0.22 7.05 -10.63
C LEU A 126 -1.71 6.71 -10.69
N PHE A 127 -2.07 5.96 -11.71
CA PHE A 127 -3.37 5.32 -11.83
C PHE A 127 -3.19 3.82 -11.94
N SER A 128 -3.99 3.05 -11.20
CA SER A 128 -3.99 1.59 -11.26
C SER A 128 -5.40 1.07 -11.51
N THR A 129 -5.54 0.18 -12.49
CA THR A 129 -6.79 -0.46 -12.85
C THR A 129 -6.62 -1.97 -12.99
N ALA A 130 -7.63 -2.74 -12.57
CA ALA A 130 -7.65 -4.17 -12.78
C ALA A 130 -7.96 -4.48 -14.26
N ILE A 131 -7.10 -5.27 -14.91
CA ILE A 131 -7.27 -5.74 -16.29
C ILE A 131 -7.72 -7.20 -16.37
N SER A 132 -7.57 -7.94 -15.28
CA SER A 132 -8.08 -9.29 -15.09
C SER A 132 -8.33 -9.50 -13.60
N LYS A 133 -9.40 -10.18 -13.25
CA LYS A 133 -9.79 -10.50 -11.88
C LYS A 133 -10.51 -11.86 -11.85
N ASP A 134 -10.50 -12.47 -10.69
CA ASP A 134 -11.33 -13.64 -10.38
C ASP A 134 -12.74 -13.12 -9.95
N ASP A 135 -13.34 -13.66 -8.88
CA ASP A 135 -14.68 -13.29 -8.42
C ASP A 135 -14.77 -11.83 -7.94
N TRP A 136 -13.66 -11.28 -7.43
CA TRP A 136 -13.59 -9.92 -6.91
C TRP A 136 -12.20 -9.29 -7.09
N SER A 137 -12.15 -7.97 -7.01
CA SER A 137 -10.90 -7.22 -6.95
C SER A 137 -11.07 -5.92 -6.16
N PHE A 138 -9.99 -5.46 -5.53
CA PHE A 138 -9.96 -4.09 -5.02
C PHE A 138 -10.16 -3.09 -6.15
N GLY A 139 -10.92 -2.03 -5.89
CA GLY A 139 -11.25 -1.01 -6.88
C GLY A 139 -10.02 -0.29 -7.45
N ASP A 140 -10.18 0.27 -8.63
CA ASP A 140 -9.19 1.15 -9.25
C ASP A 140 -8.84 2.30 -8.32
N TYR A 141 -7.61 2.82 -8.44
CA TYR A 141 -7.19 3.94 -7.61
C TYR A 141 -6.29 4.94 -8.34
N TRP A 142 -6.40 6.17 -7.89
CA TRP A 142 -5.44 7.24 -8.11
C TRP A 142 -4.57 7.40 -6.89
N ASP A 143 -3.29 7.64 -7.13
CA ASP A 143 -2.27 7.85 -6.11
C ASP A 143 -1.46 9.09 -6.51
N LEU A 144 -1.60 10.17 -5.73
CA LEU A 144 -0.93 11.44 -5.99
C LEU A 144 0.01 11.73 -4.83
N ASN A 145 1.27 11.97 -5.16
CA ASN A 145 2.30 12.32 -4.20
C ASN A 145 2.95 13.65 -4.57
N THR A 146 3.25 14.47 -3.56
CA THR A 146 4.14 15.59 -3.69
C THR A 146 5.06 15.64 -2.48
N TRP A 147 6.34 15.96 -2.71
CA TRP A 147 7.32 15.98 -1.64
C TRP A 147 8.33 17.10 -1.81
N LEU A 148 8.84 17.55 -0.69
CA LEU A 148 10.00 18.41 -0.55
C LEU A 148 11.08 17.60 0.16
N GLN A 149 12.28 17.55 -0.39
CA GLN A 149 13.47 16.98 0.22
C GLN A 149 14.52 18.04 0.37
N LYS A 150 15.25 18.03 1.48
CA LYS A 150 16.42 18.86 1.72
C LYS A 150 17.62 17.95 1.99
N ASP A 151 18.68 18.13 1.23
CA ASP A 151 19.96 17.50 1.49
C ASP A 151 20.70 18.34 2.55
N TYR A 152 20.90 17.76 3.72
CA TYR A 152 21.54 18.44 4.85
C TYR A 152 23.05 18.39 4.72
N ASN A 153 23.56 17.24 4.30
CA ASN A 153 24.96 16.97 3.94
C ASN A 153 25.00 15.79 2.94
N GLU A 154 26.20 15.28 2.63
CA GLU A 154 26.38 14.16 1.70
C GLU A 154 25.72 12.86 2.18
N ASP A 155 25.54 12.69 3.49
CA ASP A 155 25.06 11.46 4.09
C ASP A 155 23.58 11.52 4.51
N LEU A 156 23.04 12.70 4.81
CA LEU A 156 21.70 12.87 5.37
C LEU A 156 20.83 13.76 4.51
N SER A 157 19.66 13.26 4.13
CA SER A 157 18.56 14.06 3.59
C SER A 157 17.29 13.88 4.41
N LEU A 158 16.52 14.96 4.53
CA LEU A 158 15.23 14.99 5.20
C LEU A 158 14.14 15.30 4.18
N SER A 159 12.96 14.72 4.36
CA SER A 159 11.83 14.94 3.45
C SER A 159 10.51 15.12 4.19
N ALA A 160 9.62 15.89 3.56
CA ALA A 160 8.21 15.95 3.92
C ALA A 160 7.38 15.65 2.66
N ARG A 161 6.31 14.84 2.80
CA ARG A 161 5.49 14.39 1.68
C ARG A 161 4.00 14.50 2.03
N ILE A 162 3.21 14.95 1.07
CA ILE A 162 1.76 14.84 1.10
C ILE A 162 1.37 13.78 0.08
N HIS A 163 0.56 12.83 0.53
CA HIS A 163 0.06 11.73 -0.27
C HIS A 163 -1.48 11.75 -0.26
N PHE A 164 -2.07 11.76 -1.45
CA PHE A 164 -3.51 11.61 -1.65
C PHE A 164 -3.78 10.32 -2.39
N LYS A 165 -4.69 9.51 -1.85
CA LYS A 165 -5.18 8.31 -2.52
C LYS A 165 -6.70 8.36 -2.63
N SER A 166 -7.21 8.06 -3.83
CA SER A 166 -8.64 7.88 -4.08
C SER A 166 -8.86 6.51 -4.69
N GLN A 167 -9.60 5.64 -4.01
CA GLN A 167 -9.84 4.27 -4.42
C GLN A 167 -11.34 3.99 -4.54
N LYS A 168 -11.74 3.29 -5.61
CA LYS A 168 -13.10 2.78 -5.77
C LYS A 168 -13.37 1.65 -4.78
N LYS A 169 -14.66 1.31 -4.59
CA LYS A 169 -15.06 0.13 -3.82
C LYS A 169 -14.54 -1.16 -4.48
N ILE A 170 -14.61 -2.26 -3.76
CA ILE A 170 -14.39 -3.59 -4.30
C ILE A 170 -15.39 -3.84 -5.43
N GLU A 171 -14.92 -4.44 -6.52
CA GLU A 171 -15.70 -4.89 -7.65
C GLU A 171 -15.86 -6.42 -7.59
N GLY A 172 -17.07 -6.89 -7.75
CA GLY A 172 -17.40 -8.30 -7.56
C GLY A 172 -17.66 -8.65 -6.10
N ARG A 173 -17.76 -9.96 -5.83
CA ARG A 173 -18.03 -10.49 -4.48
C ARG A 173 -17.58 -11.94 -4.40
N ASP A 174 -16.95 -12.29 -3.30
CA ASP A 174 -16.72 -13.68 -2.90
C ASP A 174 -17.86 -14.13 -1.99
N THR A 175 -18.55 -15.19 -2.39
CA THR A 175 -19.68 -15.76 -1.63
C THR A 175 -19.24 -16.56 -0.42
N THR A 176 -17.97 -16.90 -0.30
CA THR A 176 -17.41 -17.62 0.86
C THR A 176 -17.09 -16.68 2.03
N ILE A 177 -16.94 -15.37 1.75
CA ILE A 177 -16.71 -14.35 2.78
C ILE A 177 -18.03 -13.98 3.44
N MET A 178 -18.39 -14.74 4.46
CA MET A 178 -19.66 -14.62 5.21
C MET A 178 -19.46 -14.23 6.68
N ALA A 179 -18.25 -13.83 7.07
CA ALA A 179 -17.99 -13.41 8.45
C ALA A 179 -18.98 -12.30 8.88
N PRO A 180 -19.56 -12.36 10.10
CA PRO A 180 -20.57 -11.40 10.57
C PRO A 180 -19.96 -10.06 10.99
N VAL A 181 -19.10 -9.50 10.13
CA VAL A 181 -18.39 -8.23 10.35
C VAL A 181 -18.56 -7.30 9.16
N GLN A 182 -18.54 -6.00 9.43
CA GLN A 182 -18.75 -4.99 8.39
C GLN A 182 -17.69 -5.01 7.28
N THR A 183 -16.48 -5.46 7.60
CA THR A 183 -15.38 -5.63 6.65
C THR A 183 -15.53 -6.83 5.72
N ALA A 184 -16.53 -7.68 5.91
CA ALA A 184 -16.95 -8.71 4.95
C ALA A 184 -17.84 -8.15 3.83
N ASN A 185 -18.32 -6.90 3.95
CA ASN A 185 -19.13 -6.28 2.92
C ASN A 185 -18.22 -5.56 1.90
N PRO A 186 -18.20 -5.97 0.60
CA PRO A 186 -17.35 -5.35 -0.43
C PRO A 186 -17.71 -3.89 -0.71
N LEU A 187 -18.90 -3.43 -0.34
CA LEU A 187 -19.30 -2.03 -0.48
C LEU A 187 -18.64 -1.10 0.56
N ASN A 188 -18.15 -1.66 1.66
CA ASN A 188 -17.45 -0.94 2.73
C ASN A 188 -15.94 -0.83 2.46
N TYR A 189 -15.56 -0.60 1.20
CA TYR A 189 -14.16 -0.44 0.78
C TYR A 189 -13.97 0.76 -0.13
N GLY A 190 -12.72 1.23 -0.20
CA GLY A 190 -12.35 2.42 -0.96
C GLY A 190 -12.67 3.71 -0.20
N GLY A 191 -12.61 4.82 -0.92
CA GLY A 191 -12.72 6.17 -0.35
C GLY A 191 -11.50 7.00 -0.68
N GLN A 192 -11.29 8.07 0.07
CA GLN A 192 -10.20 9.01 -0.11
C GLN A 192 -9.42 9.16 1.18
N THR A 193 -8.10 9.25 1.07
CA THR A 193 -7.20 9.51 2.19
C THR A 193 -6.20 10.59 1.83
N ILE A 194 -5.84 11.43 2.81
CA ILE A 194 -4.74 12.38 2.71
C ILE A 194 -3.80 12.09 3.88
N ASP A 195 -2.54 11.87 3.56
CA ASP A 195 -1.50 11.58 4.53
C ASP A 195 -0.39 12.63 4.46
N LEU A 196 0.21 12.95 5.61
CA LEU A 196 1.44 13.70 5.74
C LEU A 196 2.54 12.76 6.22
N SER A 197 3.69 12.81 5.59
CA SER A 197 4.82 11.98 5.97
C SER A 197 6.06 12.81 6.19
N PHE A 198 6.91 12.34 7.11
CA PHE A 198 8.25 12.86 7.34
C PHE A 198 9.25 11.74 7.23
N GLY A 199 10.29 11.95 6.43
CA GLY A 199 11.30 10.95 6.15
C GLY A 199 12.72 11.45 6.34
N ALA A 200 13.62 10.52 6.59
CA ALA A 200 15.05 10.71 6.62
C ALA A 200 15.72 9.62 5.81
N ASN A 201 16.71 9.98 4.99
CA ASN A 201 17.58 9.03 4.29
C ASN A 201 19.01 9.24 4.77
N LEU A 202 19.66 8.17 5.17
CA LEU A 202 21.03 8.13 5.62
C LEU A 202 21.87 7.31 4.65
N ALA A 203 22.91 7.92 4.08
CA ALA A 203 23.91 7.17 3.33
C ALA A 203 24.79 6.41 4.32
N LEU A 204 24.98 5.11 4.09
CA LEU A 204 25.76 4.25 4.96
C LEU A 204 27.09 3.92 4.27
N ASP A 205 28.18 4.40 4.83
CA ASP A 205 29.52 3.97 4.45
C ASP A 205 29.89 2.72 5.27
N LEU A 206 29.35 1.58 4.87
CA LEU A 206 29.70 0.29 5.46
C LEU A 206 30.75 -0.38 4.57
N PHE A 207 31.94 -0.58 5.11
CA PHE A 207 33.07 -1.21 4.42
C PHE A 207 33.63 -0.41 3.22
N GLY A 208 33.61 0.92 3.28
CA GLY A 208 34.22 1.78 2.26
C GLY A 208 33.42 1.87 0.94
N THR A 209 32.15 1.47 0.94
CA THR A 209 31.26 1.57 -0.23
C THR A 209 30.09 2.50 0.08
N LYS A 210 30.11 3.72 -0.51
CA LYS A 210 29.07 4.75 -0.36
C LYS A 210 27.78 4.48 -1.17
N ASN A 211 27.52 3.24 -1.55
CA ASN A 211 26.38 2.89 -2.42
C ASN A 211 25.16 2.32 -1.68
N LYS A 212 25.10 2.51 -0.36
CA LYS A 212 24.04 1.99 0.50
C LYS A 212 23.27 3.14 1.15
N LYS A 213 21.95 3.04 1.21
CA LYS A 213 21.08 4.02 1.86
C LYS A 213 20.05 3.35 2.74
N LEU A 214 19.86 3.88 3.94
CA LEU A 214 18.75 3.54 4.81
C LEU A 214 17.76 4.70 4.80
N GLY A 215 16.51 4.42 4.43
CA GLY A 215 15.42 5.38 4.50
C GLY A 215 14.44 4.99 5.59
N VAL A 216 13.95 5.95 6.35
CA VAL A 216 12.87 5.77 7.32
C VAL A 216 11.84 6.87 7.12
N GLU A 217 10.57 6.52 7.13
CA GLU A 217 9.47 7.47 6.96
C GLU A 217 8.33 7.15 7.93
N ILE A 218 7.85 8.14 8.65
CA ILE A 218 6.62 8.08 9.43
C ILE A 218 5.48 8.71 8.64
N ILE A 219 4.33 8.03 8.57
CA ILE A 219 3.15 8.46 7.83
C ILE A 219 2.01 8.71 8.82
N LEU A 220 1.48 9.91 8.81
CA LEU A 220 0.40 10.38 9.67
C LEU A 220 -0.81 10.71 8.80
N PRO A 221 -1.96 10.03 8.98
CA PRO A 221 -3.16 10.37 8.24
C PRO A 221 -3.72 11.71 8.73
N LEU A 222 -3.94 12.63 7.76
CA LEU A 222 -4.60 13.92 8.02
C LEU A 222 -6.11 13.81 7.85
N GLN A 223 -6.55 13.06 6.84
CA GLN A 223 -7.97 12.92 6.53
C GLN A 223 -8.29 11.53 5.99
N HIS A 224 -9.39 10.97 6.47
CA HIS A 224 -10.00 9.77 5.94
C HIS A 224 -11.47 10.03 5.60
N ASN A 225 -11.80 9.94 4.33
CA ASN A 225 -13.17 9.93 3.81
C ASN A 225 -13.44 8.55 3.22
N LEU A 226 -13.66 7.57 4.09
CA LEU A 226 -13.82 6.17 3.74
C LEU A 226 -15.28 5.85 3.41
N ARG A 227 -15.50 4.92 2.50
CA ARG A 227 -16.84 4.41 2.17
C ARG A 227 -17.25 3.33 3.16
N GLY A 228 -18.36 3.52 3.86
CA GLY A 228 -18.88 2.57 4.83
C GLY A 228 -17.96 2.39 6.05
N LEU A 229 -18.12 1.26 6.73
CA LEU A 229 -17.40 0.96 7.96
C LEU A 229 -16.10 0.21 7.65
N GLN A 230 -15.00 0.93 7.68
CA GLN A 230 -13.63 0.43 7.47
C GLN A 230 -12.73 0.78 8.64
N MET A 231 -11.67 0.00 8.83
CA MET A 231 -10.62 0.34 9.77
C MET A 231 -9.86 1.58 9.31
N LYS A 232 -9.64 2.53 10.22
CA LYS A 232 -8.84 3.72 9.99
C LYS A 232 -7.40 3.47 10.41
N ARG A 233 -6.45 3.82 9.55
CA ARG A 233 -5.04 3.83 9.90
C ARG A 233 -4.78 4.94 10.93
N LYS A 234 -4.03 4.66 11.99
CA LYS A 234 -3.59 5.66 12.97
C LYS A 234 -2.25 6.27 12.58
N TRP A 235 -1.32 5.45 12.17
CA TRP A 235 0.01 5.83 11.68
C TRP A 235 0.62 4.65 10.92
N SER A 236 1.72 4.91 10.20
CA SER A 236 2.55 3.86 9.62
C SER A 236 4.01 4.25 9.70
N LEU A 237 4.87 3.27 9.88
CA LEU A 237 6.32 3.42 9.77
C LEU A 237 6.79 2.61 8.57
N VAL A 238 7.60 3.24 7.74
CA VAL A 238 8.22 2.60 6.57
C VAL A 238 9.73 2.69 6.74
N ALA A 239 10.41 1.58 6.61
CA ALA A 239 11.86 1.53 6.54
C ALA A 239 12.29 0.86 5.23
N GLY A 240 13.29 1.38 4.58
CA GLY A 240 13.81 0.88 3.33
C GLY A 240 15.33 0.87 3.31
N TYR A 241 15.91 -0.19 2.77
CA TYR A 241 17.34 -0.30 2.54
C TYR A 241 17.61 -0.45 1.05
N THR A 242 18.47 0.41 0.51
CA THR A 242 18.80 0.44 -0.91
C THR A 242 20.29 0.19 -1.11
N VAL A 243 20.62 -0.65 -2.07
CA VAL A 243 22.01 -0.89 -2.54
C VAL A 243 22.04 -0.58 -4.03
N SER A 244 23.01 0.24 -4.44
CA SER A 244 23.29 0.48 -5.87
C SER A 244 24.57 -0.29 -6.26
N PHE A 245 24.58 -0.88 -7.46
CA PHE A 245 25.68 -1.65 -8.00
C PHE A 245 26.32 -0.94 -9.18
#